data_ccc11186537b9b56a1261da2fab13372
#
_entry.id   ccc11186537b9b56a1261da2fab13372
#
_cell.length_a   1.000
_cell.length_b   1.000
_cell.length_c   1.000
_cell.angle_alpha   90.00
_cell.angle_beta   90.00
_cell.angle_gamma   90.00
#
_symmetry.space_group_name_H-M   'P 1'
#
loop_
_entity.id
_entity.type
_entity.pdbx_description
1 polymer ?
#
loop_
_entity_poly.entity_id
_entity_poly.type
_entity_poly.pdbx_seq_one_letter_code
_entity_poly.pdbx_strand_id
1 'polypeptide(L)'
;MQVNMTVNGEQVSADVEPRMLLVHFLRDQLRLTGTHWGCDTSNCGTCVVDVDGVPVKSCTMLAVMASGHTVRTVEGLAVNGRLDPVQEGFMRCHGLQCGFCTPGMMITARALLDRDPDPDEKTIREAISGQICRCTGYTTIVRSIQWAAKNGAASQTAEATS
;
A
#
# COMPACT_ATOMS: atom_id res chain seq x y z
N MET A 1 -26.03 -3.50 -1.84
CA MET A 1 -25.67 -3.02 -3.20
C MET A 1 -24.57 -3.91 -3.73
N GLN A 2 -24.73 -4.36 -4.97
CA GLN A 2 -23.68 -5.15 -5.61
C GLN A 2 -22.51 -4.26 -6.03
N VAL A 3 -21.30 -4.68 -5.69
CA VAL A 3 -20.04 -4.06 -6.10
C VAL A 3 -19.23 -5.05 -6.91
N ASN A 4 -18.54 -4.57 -7.93
CA ASN A 4 -17.65 -5.35 -8.77
C ASN A 4 -16.34 -4.57 -8.90
N MET A 5 -15.23 -5.15 -8.48
CA MET A 5 -13.91 -4.50 -8.54
C MET A 5 -12.82 -5.54 -8.73
N THR A 6 -11.64 -5.11 -9.14
CA THR A 6 -10.47 -5.98 -9.18
C THR A 6 -9.67 -5.75 -7.90
N VAL A 7 -9.41 -6.79 -7.10
CA VAL A 7 -8.61 -6.68 -5.87
C VAL A 7 -7.39 -7.59 -6.00
N ASN A 8 -6.19 -7.01 -5.94
CA ASN A 8 -4.92 -7.73 -6.08
C ASN A 8 -4.85 -8.62 -7.35
N GLY A 9 -5.47 -8.14 -8.45
CA GLY A 9 -5.51 -8.86 -9.73
C GLY A 9 -6.68 -9.84 -9.89
N GLU A 10 -7.48 -10.08 -8.85
CA GLU A 10 -8.64 -10.98 -8.89
C GLU A 10 -9.95 -10.19 -8.98
N GLN A 11 -10.87 -10.68 -9.82
CA GLN A 11 -12.21 -10.11 -9.94
C GLN A 11 -13.05 -10.49 -8.73
N VAL A 12 -13.57 -9.49 -8.04
CA VAL A 12 -14.41 -9.64 -6.85
C VAL A 12 -15.79 -9.07 -7.12
N SER A 13 -16.82 -9.87 -6.84
CA SER A 13 -18.23 -9.46 -6.86
C SER A 13 -18.86 -9.78 -5.51
N ALA A 14 -19.44 -8.77 -4.86
CA ALA A 14 -20.05 -8.95 -3.54
C ALA A 14 -21.26 -8.05 -3.35
N ASP A 15 -22.17 -8.45 -2.45
CA ASP A 15 -23.24 -7.58 -1.97
C ASP A 15 -22.80 -6.90 -0.68
N VAL A 16 -22.85 -5.57 -0.67
CA VAL A 16 -22.40 -4.76 0.47
C VAL A 16 -23.50 -3.79 0.93
N GLU A 17 -23.48 -3.46 2.21
CA GLU A 17 -24.26 -2.33 2.70
C GLU A 17 -23.76 -1.02 2.06
N PRO A 18 -24.65 -0.10 1.64
CA PRO A 18 -24.27 1.15 0.97
C PRO A 18 -23.25 2.00 1.73
N ARG A 19 -23.28 1.93 3.06
CA ARG A 19 -22.40 2.67 3.97
C ARG A 19 -21.12 1.93 4.38
N MET A 20 -20.88 0.72 3.86
CA MET A 20 -19.69 -0.06 4.20
C MET A 20 -18.44 0.66 3.73
N LEU A 21 -17.48 0.85 4.64
CA LEU A 21 -16.18 1.41 4.31
C LEU A 21 -15.33 0.38 3.56
N LEU A 22 -14.50 0.86 2.66
CA LEU A 22 -13.60 -0.01 1.88
C LEU A 22 -12.66 -0.82 2.79
N VAL A 23 -12.17 -0.23 3.89
CA VAL A 23 -11.32 -0.95 4.86
C VAL A 23 -12.03 -2.15 5.47
N HIS A 24 -13.31 -2.03 5.82
CA HIS A 24 -14.10 -3.15 6.37
C HIS A 24 -14.39 -4.21 5.30
N PHE A 25 -14.70 -3.78 4.08
CA PHE A 25 -14.87 -4.70 2.96
C PHE A 25 -13.62 -5.57 2.74
N LEU A 26 -12.44 -4.93 2.66
CA LEU A 26 -11.18 -5.63 2.46
C LEU A 26 -10.86 -6.58 3.63
N ARG A 27 -10.98 -6.11 4.87
CA ARG A 27 -10.58 -6.87 6.05
C ARG A 27 -11.59 -7.96 6.43
N ASP A 28 -12.87 -7.63 6.44
CA ASP A 28 -13.89 -8.47 7.07
C ASP A 28 -14.53 -9.42 6.04
N GLN A 29 -14.80 -8.96 4.82
CA GLN A 29 -15.37 -9.79 3.77
C GLN A 29 -14.31 -10.53 2.95
N LEU A 30 -13.26 -9.84 2.50
CA LEU A 30 -12.21 -10.46 1.69
C LEU A 30 -11.09 -11.09 2.51
N ARG A 31 -11.07 -10.88 3.83
CA ARG A 31 -10.03 -11.39 4.74
C ARG A 31 -8.61 -10.89 4.43
N LEU A 32 -8.48 -9.78 3.71
CA LEU A 32 -7.23 -9.11 3.44
C LEU A 32 -6.85 -8.23 4.65
N THR A 33 -6.32 -8.86 5.69
CA THR A 33 -6.07 -8.22 6.99
C THR A 33 -4.77 -7.41 7.04
N GLY A 34 -3.96 -7.46 5.99
CA GLY A 34 -2.75 -6.65 5.86
C GLY A 34 -3.04 -5.14 5.83
N THR A 35 -4.18 -4.72 5.31
CA THR A 35 -4.64 -3.34 5.45
C THR A 35 -5.08 -3.10 6.90
N HIS A 36 -4.35 -2.27 7.66
CA HIS A 36 -4.66 -1.99 9.06
C HIS A 36 -5.63 -0.81 9.20
N TRP A 37 -6.34 -0.77 10.33
CA TRP A 37 -7.21 0.33 10.70
C TRP A 37 -6.86 0.82 12.11
N GLY A 38 -6.19 1.98 12.20
CA GLY A 38 -5.63 2.51 13.44
C GLY A 38 -6.30 3.78 13.98
N CYS A 39 -7.24 4.36 13.23
CA CYS A 39 -8.03 5.52 13.66
C CYS A 39 -9.35 5.58 12.88
N ASP A 40 -10.27 6.43 13.38
CA ASP A 40 -11.55 6.77 12.73
C ASP A 40 -11.59 8.22 12.21
N THR A 41 -10.44 8.90 12.26
CA THR A 41 -10.30 10.35 12.00
C THR A 41 -9.48 10.65 10.74
N SER A 42 -9.17 9.65 9.92
CA SER A 42 -8.37 9.80 8.69
C SER A 42 -6.93 10.33 8.90
N ASN A 43 -6.39 10.26 10.11
CA ASN A 43 -5.07 10.82 10.43
C ASN A 43 -3.91 9.81 10.28
N CYS A 44 -4.08 8.56 10.74
CA CYS A 44 -2.95 7.65 10.93
C CYS A 44 -2.34 7.09 9.64
N GLY A 45 -3.09 6.99 8.54
CA GLY A 45 -2.62 6.49 7.23
C GLY A 45 -2.36 4.98 7.14
N THR A 46 -2.60 4.19 8.20
CA THR A 46 -2.32 2.74 8.19
C THR A 46 -3.26 1.95 7.27
N CYS A 47 -4.40 2.54 6.93
CA CYS A 47 -5.42 1.97 6.05
C CYS A 47 -5.21 2.31 4.56
N VAL A 48 -4.09 2.89 4.19
CA VAL A 48 -3.84 3.27 2.80
C VAL A 48 -3.77 2.03 1.92
N VAL A 49 -4.54 2.07 0.84
CA VAL A 49 -4.54 1.12 -0.28
C VAL A 49 -4.36 1.90 -1.58
N ASP A 50 -3.96 1.22 -2.63
CA ASP A 50 -3.87 1.81 -3.96
C ASP A 50 -5.21 1.58 -4.68
N VAL A 51 -5.76 2.63 -5.27
CA VAL A 51 -6.92 2.55 -6.17
C VAL A 51 -6.53 3.19 -7.49
N ASP A 52 -6.43 2.38 -8.54
CA ASP A 52 -5.99 2.80 -9.88
C ASP A 52 -4.67 3.60 -9.89
N GLY A 53 -3.69 3.18 -9.08
CA GLY A 53 -2.38 3.84 -8.98
C GLY A 53 -2.35 5.04 -8.02
N VAL A 54 -3.45 5.33 -7.33
CA VAL A 54 -3.55 6.44 -6.36
C VAL A 54 -3.68 5.90 -4.94
N PRO A 55 -2.76 6.24 -4.02
CA PRO A 55 -2.88 5.85 -2.62
C PRO A 55 -4.03 6.61 -1.94
N VAL A 56 -5.01 5.88 -1.43
CA VAL A 56 -6.19 6.42 -0.76
C VAL A 56 -6.36 5.81 0.65
N LYS A 57 -6.94 6.57 1.56
CA LYS A 57 -7.28 6.09 2.91
C LYS A 57 -8.60 5.34 2.86
N SER A 58 -8.56 4.01 2.87
CA SER A 58 -9.75 3.15 2.75
C SER A 58 -10.76 3.31 3.90
N CYS A 59 -10.37 3.90 5.02
CA CYS A 59 -11.27 4.23 6.12
C CYS A 59 -12.18 5.44 5.85
N THR A 60 -11.96 6.18 4.76
CA THR A 60 -12.78 7.33 4.35
C THR A 60 -13.43 7.13 2.98
N MET A 61 -13.26 5.96 2.39
CA MET A 61 -13.86 5.59 1.11
C MET A 61 -14.94 4.53 1.33
N LEU A 62 -16.10 4.69 0.73
CA LEU A 62 -17.13 3.65 0.73
C LEU A 62 -16.75 2.53 -0.25
N ALA A 63 -17.05 1.28 0.09
CA ALA A 63 -16.78 0.13 -0.79
C ALA A 63 -17.50 0.27 -2.14
N VAL A 64 -18.70 0.85 -2.15
CA VAL A 64 -19.47 1.12 -3.39
C VAL A 64 -18.75 2.09 -4.33
N MET A 65 -17.92 2.98 -3.82
CA MET A 65 -17.14 3.93 -4.63
C MET A 65 -15.95 3.27 -5.33
N ALA A 66 -15.50 2.12 -4.83
CA ALA A 66 -14.42 1.34 -5.45
C ALA A 66 -14.94 0.38 -6.54
N SER A 67 -16.26 0.33 -6.76
CA SER A 67 -16.85 -0.50 -7.83
C SER A 67 -16.39 0.00 -9.20
N GLY A 68 -15.92 -0.90 -10.04
CA GLY A 68 -15.34 -0.60 -11.36
C GLY A 68 -13.84 -0.25 -11.33
N HIS A 69 -13.24 -0.15 -10.16
CA HIS A 69 -11.83 0.21 -9.98
C HIS A 69 -10.95 -1.00 -9.64
N THR A 70 -9.64 -0.81 -9.78
CA THR A 70 -8.62 -1.77 -9.34
C THR A 70 -8.07 -1.34 -7.99
N VAL A 71 -8.16 -2.22 -7.00
CA VAL A 71 -7.66 -2.00 -5.65
C VAL A 71 -6.45 -2.90 -5.41
N ARG A 72 -5.34 -2.34 -4.95
CA ARG A 72 -4.15 -3.10 -4.55
C ARG A 72 -3.87 -2.86 -3.07
N THR A 73 -3.79 -3.93 -2.31
CA THR A 73 -3.39 -3.94 -0.90
C THR A 73 -1.94 -4.39 -0.76
N VAL A 74 -1.40 -4.37 0.46
CA VAL A 74 -0.01 -4.81 0.71
C VAL A 74 0.22 -6.27 0.31
N GLU A 75 -0.81 -7.11 0.42
CA GLU A 75 -0.76 -8.51 -0.01
C GLU A 75 -0.54 -8.65 -1.53
N GLY A 76 -1.05 -7.70 -2.31
CA GLY A 76 -0.89 -7.67 -3.76
C GLY A 76 0.41 -7.04 -4.27
N LEU A 77 1.33 -6.64 -3.39
CA LEU A 77 2.64 -6.14 -3.80
C LEU A 77 3.58 -7.28 -4.21
N ALA A 78 3.55 -8.40 -3.50
CA ALA A 78 4.34 -9.58 -3.86
C ALA A 78 3.71 -10.29 -5.06
N VAL A 79 4.54 -10.65 -6.05
CA VAL A 79 4.10 -11.33 -7.27
C VAL A 79 4.87 -12.64 -7.44
N ASN A 80 4.18 -13.74 -7.70
CA ASN A 80 4.78 -15.06 -7.92
C ASN A 80 5.77 -15.51 -6.81
N GLY A 81 5.45 -15.19 -5.55
CA GLY A 81 6.30 -15.52 -4.40
C GLY A 81 7.54 -14.62 -4.24
N ARG A 82 7.70 -13.60 -5.07
CA ARG A 82 8.77 -12.61 -4.94
C ARG A 82 8.24 -11.35 -4.28
N LEU A 83 8.99 -10.87 -3.31
CA LEU A 83 8.68 -9.59 -2.66
C LEU A 83 8.90 -8.43 -3.63
N ASP A 84 8.04 -7.42 -3.52
CA ASP A 84 8.27 -6.13 -4.17
C ASP A 84 9.54 -5.47 -3.59
N PRO A 85 10.32 -4.71 -4.39
CA PRO A 85 11.50 -4.01 -3.90
C PRO A 85 11.25 -3.12 -2.68
N VAL A 86 10.04 -2.57 -2.53
CA VAL A 86 9.66 -1.83 -1.32
C VAL A 86 9.60 -2.76 -0.11
N GLN A 87 9.00 -3.94 -0.24
CA GLN A 87 8.94 -4.93 0.85
C GLN A 87 10.36 -5.40 1.23
N GLU A 88 11.20 -5.68 0.25
CA GLU A 88 12.61 -6.02 0.50
C GLU A 88 13.38 -4.89 1.20
N GLY A 89 13.22 -3.64 0.74
CA GLY A 89 13.84 -2.48 1.36
C GLY A 89 13.49 -2.34 2.84
N PHE A 90 12.21 -2.53 3.18
CA PHE A 90 11.75 -2.49 4.58
C PHE A 90 12.37 -3.61 5.42
N MET A 91 12.55 -4.80 4.87
CA MET A 91 13.27 -5.88 5.55
C MET A 91 14.76 -5.56 5.74
N ARG A 92 15.45 -5.18 4.68
CA ARG A 92 16.91 -5.00 4.67
C ARG A 92 17.37 -3.78 5.46
N CYS A 93 16.62 -2.69 5.44
CA CYS A 93 16.96 -1.44 6.10
C CYS A 93 16.23 -1.24 7.44
N HIS A 94 15.58 -2.29 7.97
CA HIS A 94 14.84 -2.24 9.23
C HIS A 94 13.78 -1.12 9.24
N GLY A 95 13.00 -0.97 8.16
CA GLY A 95 11.97 0.06 7.99
C GLY A 95 10.75 -0.14 8.87
N LEU A 96 10.74 -1.15 9.73
CA LEU A 96 9.64 -1.46 10.63
C LEU A 96 10.14 -1.93 12.00
N GLN A 97 9.30 -1.75 13.02
CA GLN A 97 9.45 -2.36 14.34
C GLN A 97 8.16 -3.13 14.68
N CYS A 98 7.12 -2.46 15.21
CA CYS A 98 5.86 -3.17 15.49
C CYS A 98 5.09 -3.60 14.22
N GLY A 99 5.37 -3.02 13.06
CA GLY A 99 4.76 -3.35 11.78
C GLY A 99 3.38 -2.75 11.53
N PHE A 100 2.78 -2.03 12.47
CA PHE A 100 1.39 -1.57 12.34
C PHE A 100 1.20 -0.51 11.24
N CYS A 101 2.13 0.44 11.08
CA CYS A 101 2.09 1.44 10.01
C CYS A 101 2.59 0.92 8.67
N THR A 102 3.27 -0.21 8.66
CA THR A 102 4.08 -0.71 7.53
C THR A 102 3.27 -0.93 6.25
N PRO A 103 2.07 -1.55 6.26
CA PRO A 103 1.29 -1.74 5.04
C PRO A 103 0.98 -0.43 4.32
N GLY A 104 0.48 0.57 5.04
CA GLY A 104 0.18 1.88 4.46
C GLY A 104 1.42 2.60 3.93
N MET A 105 2.55 2.50 4.66
CA MET A 105 3.84 3.04 4.21
C MET A 105 4.31 2.37 2.92
N MET A 106 4.20 1.04 2.81
CA MET A 106 4.63 0.30 1.62
C MET A 106 3.79 0.65 0.39
N ILE A 107 2.47 0.75 0.52
CA ILE A 107 1.59 1.16 -0.58
C ILE A 107 1.93 2.58 -1.04
N THR A 108 2.09 3.52 -0.10
CA THR A 108 2.47 4.89 -0.44
C THR A 108 3.85 4.96 -1.12
N ALA A 109 4.82 4.21 -0.59
CA ALA A 109 6.16 4.14 -1.18
C ALA A 109 6.13 3.55 -2.60
N ARG A 110 5.34 2.49 -2.84
CA ARG A 110 5.20 1.91 -4.16
C ARG A 110 4.59 2.90 -5.15
N ALA A 111 3.50 3.57 -4.78
CA ALA A 111 2.87 4.60 -5.61
C ALA A 111 3.80 5.81 -5.87
N LEU A 112 4.68 6.15 -4.93
CA LEU A 112 5.72 7.16 -5.16
C LEU A 112 6.71 6.67 -6.22
N LEU A 113 7.28 5.46 -6.05
CA LEU A 113 8.30 4.92 -6.94
C LEU A 113 7.77 4.60 -8.35
N ASP A 114 6.46 4.38 -8.50
CA ASP A 114 5.80 4.23 -9.80
C ASP A 114 5.78 5.56 -10.59
N ARG A 115 5.76 6.71 -9.89
CA ARG A 115 5.74 8.05 -10.50
C ARG A 115 7.12 8.69 -10.58
N ASP A 116 7.95 8.46 -9.59
CA ASP A 116 9.30 8.98 -9.46
C ASP A 116 10.23 7.84 -9.02
N PRO A 117 10.97 7.24 -9.95
CA PRO A 117 11.81 6.08 -9.67
C PRO A 117 13.06 6.38 -8.83
N ASP A 118 13.48 7.64 -8.72
CA ASP A 118 14.67 8.03 -7.93
C ASP A 118 14.40 9.30 -7.10
N PRO A 119 13.42 9.23 -6.16
CA PRO A 119 13.04 10.40 -5.38
C PRO A 119 14.12 10.79 -4.38
N ASP A 120 14.32 12.09 -4.18
CA ASP A 120 15.17 12.60 -3.12
C ASP A 120 14.54 12.37 -1.74
N GLU A 121 15.32 12.56 -0.68
CA GLU A 121 14.85 12.34 0.70
C GLU A 121 13.66 13.24 1.04
N LYS A 122 13.65 14.48 0.56
CA LYS A 122 12.57 15.43 0.81
C LYS A 122 11.26 14.94 0.19
N THR A 123 11.29 14.53 -1.06
CA THR A 123 10.14 13.96 -1.78
C THR A 123 9.59 12.72 -1.08
N ILE A 124 10.48 11.83 -0.60
CA ILE A 124 10.07 10.64 0.18
C ILE A 124 9.35 11.07 1.46
N ARG A 125 9.93 12.01 2.24
CA ARG A 125 9.33 12.48 3.50
C ARG A 125 7.98 13.16 3.28
N GLU A 126 7.83 13.93 2.22
CA GLU A 126 6.56 14.55 1.83
C GLU A 126 5.52 13.48 1.46
N ALA A 127 5.89 12.48 0.67
CA ALA A 127 4.98 11.40 0.27
C ALA A 127 4.44 10.61 1.46
N ILE A 128 5.27 10.30 2.47
CA ILE A 128 4.86 9.54 3.66
C ILE A 128 4.32 10.42 4.79
N SER A 129 4.20 11.74 4.61
CA SER A 129 3.75 12.67 5.66
C SER A 129 2.33 12.39 6.15
N GLY A 130 1.52 11.71 5.35
CA GLY A 130 0.17 11.28 5.70
C GLY A 130 0.09 10.00 6.55
N GLN A 131 1.22 9.36 6.90
CA GLN A 131 1.28 8.16 7.72
C GLN A 131 2.00 8.42 9.05
N ILE A 132 1.46 7.85 10.13
CA ILE A 132 2.03 7.99 11.47
C ILE A 132 2.75 6.69 11.85
N CYS A 133 4.04 6.82 12.19
CA CYS A 133 4.82 5.76 12.81
C CYS A 133 5.29 6.21 14.19
N ARG A 134 4.96 5.44 15.24
CA ARG A 134 5.36 5.75 16.63
C ARG A 134 6.73 5.15 16.98
N CYS A 135 7.26 4.22 16.19
CA CYS A 135 8.40 3.39 16.58
C CYS A 135 9.73 3.85 15.98
N THR A 136 9.77 4.14 14.68
CA THR A 136 11.03 4.20 13.90
C THR A 136 11.67 5.59 13.85
N GLY A 137 10.95 6.65 14.13
CA GLY A 137 11.38 8.03 13.86
C GLY A 137 11.56 8.33 12.36
N TYR A 138 10.98 7.48 11.48
CA TYR A 138 10.94 7.60 10.02
C TYR A 138 12.27 7.43 9.29
N THR A 139 13.42 7.57 9.91
CA THR A 139 14.73 7.53 9.25
C THR A 139 14.97 6.18 8.54
N THR A 140 14.66 5.08 9.20
CA THR A 140 14.81 3.75 8.58
C THR A 140 13.78 3.49 7.50
N ILE A 141 12.58 4.06 7.60
CA ILE A 141 11.56 4.01 6.55
C ILE A 141 12.06 4.74 5.30
N VAL A 142 12.59 5.95 5.45
CA VAL A 142 13.17 6.72 4.33
C VAL A 142 14.30 5.93 3.66
N ARG A 143 15.22 5.35 4.44
CA ARG A 143 16.29 4.50 3.92
C ARG A 143 15.76 3.26 3.17
N SER A 144 14.69 2.67 3.65
CA SER A 144 14.03 1.53 3.00
C SER A 144 13.49 1.90 1.63
N ILE A 145 12.87 3.06 1.50
CA ILE A 145 12.33 3.56 0.22
C ILE A 145 13.48 3.93 -0.73
N GLN A 146 14.53 4.58 -0.24
CA GLN A 146 15.74 4.85 -1.04
C GLN A 146 16.43 3.57 -1.51
N TRP A 147 16.46 2.52 -0.67
CA TRP A 147 16.98 1.22 -1.05
C TRP A 147 16.14 0.61 -2.18
N ALA A 148 14.80 0.65 -2.03
CA ALA A 148 13.88 0.14 -3.04
C ALA A 148 14.02 0.88 -4.37
N ALA A 149 14.16 2.19 -4.36
CA ALA A 149 14.40 2.99 -5.55
C ALA A 149 15.66 2.51 -6.31
N LYS A 150 16.77 2.33 -5.60
CA LYS A 150 18.06 1.91 -6.20
C LYS A 150 18.08 0.47 -6.70
N ASN A 151 17.27 -0.42 -6.13
CA ASN A 151 17.29 -1.85 -6.43
C ASN A 151 16.07 -2.31 -7.24
N GLY A 152 15.00 -1.52 -7.28
CA GLY A 152 13.78 -1.85 -8.02
C GLY A 152 13.95 -1.82 -9.53
N ALA A 153 14.79 -0.94 -10.06
CA ALA A 153 15.10 -0.87 -11.49
C ALA A 153 15.86 -2.12 -12.00
N ALA A 154 16.64 -2.76 -11.13
CA ALA A 154 17.41 -3.95 -11.50
C ALA A 154 16.53 -5.21 -11.63
N SER A 155 15.40 -5.28 -10.90
CA SER A 155 14.48 -6.42 -11.00
C SER A 155 13.57 -6.35 -12.22
N GLN A 156 13.25 -5.17 -12.73
CA GLN A 156 12.40 -5.01 -13.92
C GLN A 156 13.16 -5.31 -15.22
N THR A 157 14.48 -5.11 -15.26
CA THR A 157 15.31 -5.42 -16.44
C THR A 157 15.58 -6.90 -16.62
N ALA A 158 15.48 -7.71 -15.56
CA ALA A 158 15.64 -9.16 -15.64
C ALA A 158 14.41 -9.88 -16.27
N GLU A 159 13.23 -9.26 -16.23
CA GLU A 159 12.00 -9.82 -16.83
C GLU A 159 11.83 -9.50 -18.31
N ALA A 160 12.53 -8.48 -18.84
CA ALA A 160 12.46 -8.11 -20.26
C ALA A 160 13.37 -8.97 -21.15
N THR A 161 14.11 -9.93 -20.59
CA THR A 161 15.12 -10.75 -21.32
C THR A 161 14.85 -12.27 -21.21
N SER A 162 13.62 -12.68 -20.85
CA SER A 162 13.27 -14.12 -20.78
C SER A 162 12.15 -14.47 -21.72
#